data_a6d70e2ea28ac46acce0564889a4f418
#
_entry.id   a6d70e2ea28ac46acce0564889a4f418
#
_cell.length_a   1.000
_cell.length_b   1.000
_cell.length_c   1.000
_cell.angle_alpha   90.00
_cell.angle_beta   90.00
_cell.angle_gamma   90.00
#
_symmetry.space_group_name_H-M   'P 1'
#
loop_
_entity.id
_entity.type
_entity.pdbx_description
1 polymer ?
#
loop_
_entity_poly.entity_id
_entity_poly.type
_entity_poly.pdbx_seq_one_letter_code
_entity_poly.pdbx_strand_id
1 'polypeptide(L)'
;MRYISGISGKILASQAITLTEFQITLEAAEEATAGAPVEITWTGPGYESDFITIVPKGTEDGKYEKWAYTKAGSPLSIEAPYELGAAEIRYMNEQGNVVLARRPITIVKGGVTMKAAAEANKGSTVSIEWSGPDNKGDFITIVPKDMEDGKYAKWAYTKSGNPAEVEAPYETGAAEIRYMNETGNIVLARIPITITEGKITLEAPAEAVSGSAVSIKWEGPDNKGDFITIVPKGTEDGKYEKWAYTTAGNPLEVIASFTPGDAEIRYMNETGNIVLARTAIKITAPVVTLKSAAQAIAGEPVAIEWTGPDNNGDFITIVPKGTEDGQYEGWAYTNTGSPTNVTATATPGEAEIRYMNEDGNRVLARAAISIIAAEE
;
A
#
# COMPACT_ATOMS: atom_id res chain seq x y z
N MET A 1 -32.97 -10.26 57.27
CA MET A 1 -32.40 -8.90 57.36
C MET A 1 -32.05 -8.58 58.80
N ARG A 2 -30.93 -7.94 59.04
CA ARG A 2 -30.49 -7.54 60.37
C ARG A 2 -30.14 -6.06 60.39
N TYR A 3 -30.57 -5.34 61.41
CA TYR A 3 -30.11 -3.98 61.71
C TYR A 3 -28.99 -4.03 62.73
N ILE A 4 -27.81 -3.62 62.39
CA ILE A 4 -26.60 -3.78 63.19
C ILE A 4 -26.11 -2.37 63.61
N SER A 5 -25.76 -2.19 64.88
CA SER A 5 -25.13 -0.96 65.39
C SER A 5 -23.75 -0.77 64.79
N GLY A 6 -23.50 0.31 64.07
CA GLY A 6 -22.18 0.66 63.52
C GLY A 6 -21.10 0.92 64.57
N ILE A 7 -21.48 1.18 65.84
CA ILE A 7 -20.58 1.45 66.94
C ILE A 7 -20.19 0.19 67.71
N SER A 8 -21.16 -0.70 67.97
CA SER A 8 -20.96 -1.90 68.83
C SER A 8 -21.03 -3.24 68.12
N GLY A 9 -21.36 -3.28 66.84
CA GLY A 9 -21.55 -4.50 66.07
C GLY A 9 -22.74 -5.35 66.55
N LYS A 10 -23.56 -4.86 67.48
CA LYS A 10 -24.70 -5.63 68.03
C LYS A 10 -25.90 -5.60 67.05
N ILE A 11 -26.57 -6.72 66.93
CA ILE A 11 -27.83 -6.83 66.22
C ILE A 11 -28.90 -6.15 67.08
N LEU A 12 -29.48 -5.06 66.55
CA LEU A 12 -30.50 -4.28 67.22
C LEU A 12 -31.93 -4.73 66.87
N ALA A 13 -32.09 -5.25 65.66
CA ALA A 13 -33.33 -5.88 65.22
C ALA A 13 -33.02 -6.89 64.11
N SER A 14 -33.88 -7.89 63.96
CA SER A 14 -33.80 -8.87 62.85
C SER A 14 -35.22 -9.20 62.38
N GLN A 15 -35.35 -9.41 61.09
CA GLN A 15 -36.60 -9.90 60.46
C GLN A 15 -36.21 -10.99 59.48
N ALA A 16 -37.00 -12.07 59.47
CA ALA A 16 -36.85 -13.12 58.50
C ALA A 16 -37.33 -12.60 57.13
N ILE A 17 -36.55 -12.88 56.09
CA ILE A 17 -36.94 -12.66 54.73
C ILE A 17 -36.74 -13.96 53.97
N THR A 18 -37.65 -14.29 53.09
CA THR A 18 -37.51 -15.41 52.16
C THR A 18 -36.85 -14.90 50.88
N LEU A 19 -35.74 -15.54 50.50
CA LEU A 19 -35.12 -15.30 49.19
C LEU A 19 -35.75 -16.35 48.24
N THR A 20 -36.27 -15.86 47.14
CA THR A 20 -36.77 -16.73 46.04
C THR A 20 -35.73 -16.73 44.92
N GLU A 21 -35.58 -17.88 44.30
CA GLU A 21 -34.70 -17.99 43.12
C GLU A 21 -35.35 -17.28 41.92
N PHE A 22 -34.52 -16.62 41.12
CA PHE A 22 -34.96 -16.06 39.85
C PHE A 22 -35.15 -17.15 38.83
N GLN A 23 -36.20 -17.07 38.03
CA GLN A 23 -36.31 -17.84 36.80
C GLN A 23 -35.57 -17.11 35.70
N ILE A 24 -34.51 -17.74 35.18
CA ILE A 24 -33.70 -17.22 34.07
C ILE A 24 -33.89 -18.15 32.88
N THR A 25 -34.29 -17.57 31.75
CA THR A 25 -34.39 -18.28 30.48
C THR A 25 -33.38 -17.72 29.49
N LEU A 26 -32.85 -18.60 28.65
CA LEU A 26 -31.97 -18.27 27.55
C LEU A 26 -32.45 -19.00 26.32
N GLU A 27 -32.80 -18.28 25.27
CA GLU A 27 -33.25 -18.83 23.99
C GLU A 27 -32.36 -18.34 22.86
N ALA A 28 -31.93 -19.26 22.01
CA ALA A 28 -31.11 -19.00 20.83
C ALA A 28 -31.26 -20.15 19.84
N ALA A 29 -30.71 -20.06 18.66
CA ALA A 29 -30.57 -21.19 17.75
C ALA A 29 -29.75 -22.33 18.41
N GLU A 30 -29.97 -23.57 18.00
CA GLU A 30 -29.20 -24.73 18.50
C GLU A 30 -27.77 -24.74 17.97
N GLU A 31 -27.56 -24.14 16.81
CA GLU A 31 -26.26 -24.02 16.15
C GLU A 31 -25.96 -22.55 15.80
N ALA A 32 -24.69 -22.18 15.83
CA ALA A 32 -24.20 -20.90 15.36
C ALA A 32 -22.92 -21.10 14.55
N THR A 33 -22.73 -20.28 13.53
CA THR A 33 -21.49 -20.24 12.78
C THR A 33 -20.38 -19.60 13.61
N ALA A 34 -19.19 -20.17 13.61
CA ALA A 34 -18.01 -19.61 14.26
C ALA A 34 -17.81 -18.14 13.88
N GLY A 35 -17.64 -17.26 14.87
CA GLY A 35 -17.48 -15.82 14.70
C GLY A 35 -18.72 -15.04 14.26
N ALA A 36 -19.84 -15.70 13.99
CA ALA A 36 -21.07 -15.01 13.59
C ALA A 36 -21.82 -14.44 14.81
N PRO A 37 -22.62 -13.37 14.64
CA PRO A 37 -23.48 -12.88 15.70
C PRO A 37 -24.58 -13.88 16.02
N VAL A 38 -24.79 -14.16 17.29
CA VAL A 38 -25.85 -15.02 17.83
C VAL A 38 -26.85 -14.13 18.54
N GLU A 39 -28.09 -14.17 18.11
CA GLU A 39 -29.16 -13.50 18.82
C GLU A 39 -29.66 -14.37 19.97
N ILE A 40 -29.69 -13.80 21.17
CA ILE A 40 -30.07 -14.46 22.41
C ILE A 40 -31.23 -13.70 23.05
N THR A 41 -32.41 -14.34 23.07
CA THR A 41 -33.53 -13.83 23.84
C THR A 41 -33.43 -14.38 25.27
N TRP A 42 -33.64 -13.53 26.24
CA TRP A 42 -33.44 -13.89 27.65
C TRP A 42 -34.51 -13.25 28.54
N THR A 43 -34.76 -13.89 29.68
CA THR A 43 -35.48 -13.33 30.82
C THR A 43 -34.62 -13.54 32.08
N GLY A 44 -34.75 -12.65 33.05
CA GLY A 44 -34.02 -12.75 34.30
C GLY A 44 -34.04 -11.43 35.05
N PRO A 45 -33.25 -11.30 36.14
CA PRO A 45 -33.29 -10.10 36.99
C PRO A 45 -32.82 -8.84 36.29
N GLY A 46 -31.94 -8.95 35.30
CA GLY A 46 -31.44 -7.81 34.49
C GLY A 46 -30.79 -6.74 35.33
N TYR A 47 -30.03 -7.12 36.36
CA TYR A 47 -29.25 -6.16 37.11
C TYR A 47 -28.24 -5.43 36.22
N GLU A 48 -27.85 -4.22 36.62
CA GLU A 48 -27.02 -3.33 35.78
C GLU A 48 -25.70 -3.98 35.36
N SER A 49 -25.16 -4.88 36.17
CA SER A 49 -23.89 -5.57 35.91
C SER A 49 -24.06 -7.05 35.49
N ASP A 50 -25.30 -7.48 35.21
CA ASP A 50 -25.51 -8.81 34.64
C ASP A 50 -25.16 -8.78 33.14
N PHE A 51 -24.54 -9.86 32.66
CA PHE A 51 -24.15 -10.00 31.28
C PHE A 51 -24.33 -11.43 30.75
N ILE A 52 -24.38 -11.56 29.45
CA ILE A 52 -24.46 -12.85 28.76
C ILE A 52 -23.19 -13.02 27.94
N THR A 53 -22.65 -14.24 27.93
CA THR A 53 -21.47 -14.66 27.17
C THR A 53 -21.69 -16.00 26.50
N ILE A 54 -20.88 -16.29 25.48
CA ILE A 54 -20.84 -17.64 24.86
C ILE A 54 -19.40 -18.12 25.02
N VAL A 55 -19.22 -19.31 25.55
CA VAL A 55 -17.91 -19.91 25.79
C VAL A 55 -17.88 -21.37 25.34
N PRO A 56 -16.71 -21.92 24.95
CA PRO A 56 -16.55 -23.36 24.71
C PRO A 56 -17.00 -24.19 25.92
N LYS A 57 -17.58 -25.35 25.66
CA LYS A 57 -18.00 -26.26 26.74
C LYS A 57 -16.80 -26.72 27.56
N GLY A 58 -16.91 -26.61 28.88
CA GLY A 58 -15.84 -26.96 29.80
C GLY A 58 -14.98 -25.77 30.23
N THR A 59 -15.24 -24.57 29.69
CA THR A 59 -14.66 -23.33 30.24
C THR A 59 -15.02 -23.22 31.73
N GLU A 60 -14.02 -22.96 32.59
CA GLU A 60 -14.20 -22.82 34.04
C GLU A 60 -15.27 -21.76 34.36
N ASP A 61 -15.97 -21.94 35.48
CA ASP A 61 -16.92 -20.97 35.98
C ASP A 61 -16.18 -19.67 36.32
N GLY A 62 -16.82 -18.52 36.02
CA GLY A 62 -16.19 -17.22 36.20
C GLY A 62 -15.36 -16.74 35.01
N LYS A 63 -15.07 -17.63 34.05
CA LYS A 63 -14.43 -17.23 32.78
C LYS A 63 -15.49 -16.91 31.74
N TYR A 64 -15.17 -15.94 30.91
CA TYR A 64 -16.02 -15.49 29.79
C TYR A 64 -15.14 -15.01 28.63
N GLU A 65 -15.73 -14.95 27.45
CA GLU A 65 -15.10 -14.43 26.23
C GLU A 65 -15.84 -13.18 25.74
N LYS A 66 -16.40 -13.20 24.54
CA LYS A 66 -17.26 -12.12 24.05
C LYS A 66 -18.54 -12.08 24.87
N TRP A 67 -18.99 -10.89 25.25
CA TRP A 67 -20.12 -10.69 26.12
C TRP A 67 -20.90 -9.43 25.83
N ALA A 68 -22.13 -9.32 26.30
CA ALA A 68 -22.96 -8.13 26.29
C ALA A 68 -23.74 -7.99 27.61
N TYR A 69 -23.86 -6.77 28.12
CA TYR A 69 -24.64 -6.49 29.33
C TYR A 69 -26.13 -6.64 29.06
N THR A 70 -26.87 -7.23 30.01
CA THR A 70 -28.30 -7.41 29.95
C THR A 70 -29.10 -6.10 29.90
N LYS A 71 -28.52 -5.01 30.41
CA LYS A 71 -29.10 -3.65 30.33
C LYS A 71 -29.32 -3.15 28.90
N ALA A 72 -28.69 -3.76 27.90
CA ALA A 72 -28.94 -3.44 26.50
C ALA A 72 -30.31 -3.94 25.99
N GLY A 73 -31.00 -4.77 26.79
CA GLY A 73 -32.31 -5.33 26.45
C GLY A 73 -32.25 -6.77 25.96
N SER A 74 -33.42 -7.28 25.54
CA SER A 74 -33.57 -8.61 24.93
C SER A 74 -34.31 -8.44 23.58
N PRO A 75 -33.80 -9.03 22.46
CA PRO A 75 -32.64 -9.91 22.38
C PRO A 75 -31.30 -9.17 22.47
N LEU A 76 -30.23 -9.90 22.81
CA LEU A 76 -28.85 -9.48 22.73
C LEU A 76 -28.15 -10.19 21.56
N SER A 77 -27.23 -9.51 20.91
CA SER A 77 -26.38 -10.08 19.87
C SER A 77 -24.95 -10.23 20.39
N ILE A 78 -24.43 -11.45 20.38
CA ILE A 78 -23.08 -11.79 20.87
C ILE A 78 -22.36 -12.63 19.82
N GLU A 79 -21.11 -12.28 19.51
CA GLU A 79 -20.27 -13.03 18.58
C GLU A 79 -19.96 -14.42 19.13
N ALA A 80 -20.24 -15.47 18.32
CA ALA A 80 -19.94 -16.84 18.67
C ALA A 80 -18.41 -17.08 18.79
N PRO A 81 -17.95 -17.98 19.66
CA PRO A 81 -16.56 -18.44 19.67
C PRO A 81 -16.11 -18.96 18.30
N TYR A 82 -14.79 -18.90 18.04
CA TYR A 82 -14.21 -19.54 16.84
C TYR A 82 -13.90 -21.02 17.05
N GLU A 83 -13.80 -21.49 18.29
CA GLU A 83 -13.62 -22.90 18.62
C GLU A 83 -14.88 -23.69 18.22
N LEU A 84 -14.69 -24.67 17.33
CA LEU A 84 -15.78 -25.51 16.82
C LEU A 84 -16.19 -26.58 17.84
N GLY A 85 -17.49 -26.88 17.83
CA GLY A 85 -18.05 -27.95 18.66
C GLY A 85 -19.00 -27.44 19.75
N ALA A 86 -19.09 -28.18 20.84
CA ALA A 86 -20.01 -27.85 21.90
C ALA A 86 -19.58 -26.57 22.65
N ALA A 87 -20.52 -25.67 22.86
CA ALA A 87 -20.38 -24.43 23.62
C ALA A 87 -21.59 -24.20 24.53
N GLU A 88 -21.53 -23.22 25.37
CA GLU A 88 -22.65 -22.83 26.23
C GLU A 88 -22.81 -21.32 26.31
N ILE A 89 -24.05 -20.89 26.24
CA ILE A 89 -24.48 -19.53 26.54
C ILE A 89 -24.64 -19.44 28.05
N ARG A 90 -24.02 -18.45 28.69
CA ARG A 90 -24.09 -18.25 30.16
C ARG A 90 -24.69 -16.88 30.46
N TYR A 91 -25.70 -16.88 31.35
CA TYR A 91 -26.12 -15.67 32.04
C TYR A 91 -25.29 -15.52 33.30
N MET A 92 -24.59 -14.42 33.45
CA MET A 92 -23.61 -14.20 34.51
C MET A 92 -23.87 -12.91 35.27
N ASN A 93 -23.52 -12.94 36.57
CA ASN A 93 -23.47 -11.73 37.38
C ASN A 93 -22.01 -11.33 37.59
N GLU A 94 -21.69 -10.06 37.35
CA GLU A 94 -20.31 -9.55 37.43
C GLU A 94 -19.75 -9.61 38.86
N GLN A 95 -20.59 -9.50 39.90
CA GLN A 95 -20.13 -9.67 41.27
C GLN A 95 -19.74 -11.12 41.53
N GLY A 96 -18.43 -11.40 41.41
CA GLY A 96 -17.87 -12.73 41.55
C GLY A 96 -17.93 -13.61 40.30
N ASN A 97 -18.38 -13.05 39.17
CA ASN A 97 -18.51 -13.77 37.88
C ASN A 97 -19.28 -15.08 38.03
N VAL A 98 -20.40 -15.05 38.74
CA VAL A 98 -21.22 -16.24 39.02
C VAL A 98 -22.07 -16.57 37.81
N VAL A 99 -22.06 -17.82 37.38
CA VAL A 99 -22.96 -18.33 36.34
C VAL A 99 -24.33 -18.63 36.96
N LEU A 100 -25.34 -17.90 36.54
CA LEU A 100 -26.70 -18.01 37.05
C LEU A 100 -27.59 -18.96 36.20
N ALA A 101 -27.30 -19.05 34.89
CA ALA A 101 -28.02 -19.98 33.99
C ALA A 101 -27.09 -20.36 32.82
N ARG A 102 -27.40 -21.51 32.18
CA ARG A 102 -26.69 -22.04 31.03
C ARG A 102 -27.64 -22.59 29.99
N ARG A 103 -27.26 -22.44 28.72
CA ARG A 103 -27.90 -23.09 27.59
C ARG A 103 -26.84 -23.67 26.66
N PRO A 104 -26.92 -24.93 26.24
CA PRO A 104 -26.01 -25.47 25.24
C PRO A 104 -26.27 -24.83 23.86
N ILE A 105 -25.18 -24.73 23.08
CA ILE A 105 -25.17 -24.32 21.66
C ILE A 105 -24.06 -25.07 20.97
N THR A 106 -24.17 -25.37 19.68
CA THR A 106 -23.12 -25.98 18.89
C THR A 106 -22.50 -24.93 17.94
N ILE A 107 -21.19 -24.78 17.99
CA ILE A 107 -20.50 -23.90 17.05
C ILE A 107 -20.07 -24.73 15.85
N VAL A 108 -20.56 -24.35 14.68
CA VAL A 108 -20.30 -25.02 13.40
C VAL A 108 -19.43 -24.16 12.50
N LYS A 109 -18.69 -24.83 11.61
CA LYS A 109 -17.91 -24.15 10.59
C LYS A 109 -18.86 -23.46 9.60
N GLY A 110 -18.68 -22.16 9.38
CA GLY A 110 -19.43 -21.43 8.35
C GLY A 110 -19.19 -22.02 6.97
N GLY A 111 -20.25 -22.07 6.18
CA GLY A 111 -20.14 -22.43 4.76
C GLY A 111 -19.43 -21.30 4.01
N VAL A 112 -18.11 -21.42 3.82
CA VAL A 112 -17.32 -20.49 3.00
C VAL A 112 -17.05 -21.13 1.64
N THR A 113 -17.38 -20.40 0.59
CA THR A 113 -16.99 -20.74 -0.78
C THR A 113 -16.15 -19.61 -1.37
N MET A 114 -15.19 -19.97 -2.18
CA MET A 114 -14.37 -19.00 -2.93
C MET A 114 -14.19 -19.48 -4.36
N LYS A 115 -14.11 -18.53 -5.29
CA LYS A 115 -13.85 -18.80 -6.70
C LYS A 115 -12.91 -17.73 -7.23
N ALA A 116 -11.84 -18.15 -7.87
CA ALA A 116 -10.84 -17.31 -8.53
C ALA A 116 -10.27 -18.04 -9.75
N ALA A 117 -9.45 -17.37 -10.54
CA ALA A 117 -8.64 -18.01 -11.57
C ALA A 117 -7.71 -19.05 -10.92
N ALA A 118 -7.45 -20.16 -11.65
CA ALA A 118 -6.54 -21.22 -11.19
C ALA A 118 -5.07 -20.77 -11.16
N GLU A 119 -4.74 -19.73 -11.92
CA GLU A 119 -3.40 -19.16 -12.05
C GLU A 119 -3.47 -17.64 -11.98
N ALA A 120 -2.43 -17.02 -11.46
CA ALA A 120 -2.23 -15.57 -11.48
C ALA A 120 -0.74 -15.25 -11.67
N ASN A 121 -0.46 -14.10 -12.27
CA ASN A 121 0.91 -13.63 -12.36
C ASN A 121 1.39 -13.06 -11.02
N LYS A 122 2.66 -13.24 -10.69
CA LYS A 122 3.25 -12.63 -9.50
C LYS A 122 2.98 -11.12 -9.47
N GLY A 123 2.59 -10.59 -8.32
CA GLY A 123 2.27 -9.19 -8.13
C GLY A 123 1.00 -8.69 -8.82
N SER A 124 0.25 -9.53 -9.55
CA SER A 124 -1.01 -9.11 -10.17
C SER A 124 -2.16 -9.09 -9.16
N THR A 125 -3.16 -8.26 -9.41
CA THR A 125 -4.39 -8.28 -8.63
C THR A 125 -5.26 -9.47 -9.03
N VAL A 126 -5.66 -10.27 -8.03
CA VAL A 126 -6.53 -11.44 -8.18
C VAL A 126 -7.92 -11.09 -7.67
N SER A 127 -8.92 -11.23 -8.54
CA SER A 127 -10.32 -11.05 -8.22
C SER A 127 -10.91 -12.35 -7.68
N ILE A 128 -11.44 -12.34 -6.46
CA ILE A 128 -11.89 -13.51 -5.72
C ILE A 128 -13.35 -13.33 -5.36
N GLU A 129 -14.23 -14.05 -6.07
CA GLU A 129 -15.64 -14.19 -5.68
C GLU A 129 -15.72 -15.07 -4.43
N TRP A 130 -16.53 -14.69 -3.47
CA TRP A 130 -16.64 -15.41 -2.21
C TRP A 130 -18.07 -15.41 -1.66
N SER A 131 -18.38 -16.39 -0.81
CA SER A 131 -19.56 -16.42 0.03
C SER A 131 -19.15 -16.98 1.39
N GLY A 132 -19.60 -16.34 2.44
CA GLY A 132 -19.20 -16.70 3.79
C GLY A 132 -19.92 -15.85 4.84
N PRO A 133 -19.54 -15.96 6.11
CA PRO A 133 -20.22 -15.28 7.22
C PRO A 133 -20.07 -13.76 7.18
N ASP A 134 -19.05 -13.24 6.49
CA ASP A 134 -18.79 -11.80 6.36
C ASP A 134 -18.78 -11.08 7.73
N ASN A 135 -18.14 -11.72 8.73
CA ASN A 135 -18.02 -11.14 10.05
C ASN A 135 -17.09 -9.91 10.04
N LYS A 136 -17.19 -9.09 11.08
CA LYS A 136 -16.21 -8.02 11.29
C LYS A 136 -14.81 -8.62 11.42
N GLY A 137 -13.88 -8.14 10.60
CA GLY A 137 -12.51 -8.63 10.58
C GLY A 137 -12.29 -9.90 9.73
N ASP A 138 -13.29 -10.36 8.96
CA ASP A 138 -13.06 -11.39 7.95
C ASP A 138 -12.30 -10.79 6.77
N PHE A 139 -11.29 -11.50 6.29
CA PHE A 139 -10.45 -11.07 5.18
C PHE A 139 -10.00 -12.24 4.29
N ILE A 140 -9.60 -11.92 3.09
CA ILE A 140 -9.08 -12.87 2.12
C ILE A 140 -7.62 -12.53 1.84
N THR A 141 -6.75 -13.54 1.81
CA THR A 141 -5.31 -13.40 1.55
C THR A 141 -4.85 -14.48 0.57
N ILE A 142 -3.73 -14.22 -0.11
CA ILE A 142 -3.05 -15.21 -0.95
C ILE A 142 -1.67 -15.44 -0.36
N VAL A 143 -1.33 -16.69 -0.08
CA VAL A 143 -0.08 -17.07 0.58
C VAL A 143 0.57 -18.28 -0.10
N PRO A 144 1.90 -18.45 -0.03
CA PRO A 144 2.56 -19.70 -0.41
C PRO A 144 1.89 -20.90 0.28
N LYS A 145 1.75 -22.01 -0.44
CA LYS A 145 1.03 -23.21 0.03
C LYS A 145 1.54 -23.76 1.36
N ASP A 146 2.85 -23.61 1.62
CA ASP A 146 3.50 -24.15 2.82
C ASP A 146 3.53 -23.13 3.98
N MET A 147 2.89 -21.97 3.83
CA MET A 147 2.79 -21.00 4.92
C MET A 147 1.92 -21.54 6.04
N GLU A 148 2.42 -21.46 7.28
CA GLU A 148 1.70 -21.89 8.49
C GLU A 148 0.30 -21.25 8.58
N ASP A 149 -0.65 -21.98 9.19
CA ASP A 149 -1.96 -21.42 9.51
C ASP A 149 -1.82 -20.25 10.49
N GLY A 150 -2.70 -19.26 10.35
CA GLY A 150 -2.62 -18.03 11.12
C GLY A 150 -1.67 -16.97 10.56
N LYS A 151 -0.85 -17.32 9.56
CA LYS A 151 -0.03 -16.35 8.82
C LYS A 151 -0.77 -15.90 7.56
N TYR A 152 -0.51 -14.67 7.17
CA TYR A 152 -1.07 -14.05 5.97
C TYR A 152 -0.05 -13.08 5.36
N ALA A 153 -0.28 -12.71 4.08
CA ALA A 153 0.55 -11.76 3.35
C ALA A 153 -0.30 -10.53 2.96
N LYS A 154 -0.37 -10.16 1.69
CA LYS A 154 -1.32 -9.15 1.20
C LYS A 154 -2.75 -9.67 1.36
N TRP A 155 -3.67 -8.80 1.73
CA TRP A 155 -5.04 -9.17 2.05
C TRP A 155 -6.04 -8.05 1.72
N ALA A 156 -7.30 -8.42 1.61
CA ALA A 156 -8.44 -7.51 1.54
C ALA A 156 -9.54 -7.96 2.51
N TYR A 157 -10.14 -7.02 3.23
CA TYR A 157 -11.32 -7.32 4.06
C TYR A 157 -12.53 -7.68 3.18
N THR A 158 -13.34 -8.65 3.61
CA THR A 158 -14.58 -9.02 2.94
C THR A 158 -15.55 -7.85 2.85
N LYS A 159 -15.58 -6.99 3.86
CA LYS A 159 -16.36 -5.75 3.88
C LYS A 159 -15.98 -4.73 2.79
N SER A 160 -14.81 -4.87 2.16
CA SER A 160 -14.39 -3.97 1.07
C SER A 160 -15.10 -4.25 -0.24
N GLY A 161 -15.72 -5.41 -0.39
CA GLY A 161 -16.51 -5.78 -1.57
C GLY A 161 -16.45 -7.25 -1.93
N ASN A 162 -17.29 -7.63 -2.89
CA ASN A 162 -17.31 -8.93 -3.52
C ASN A 162 -17.47 -8.72 -5.05
N PRO A 163 -16.47 -9.06 -5.86
CA PRO A 163 -15.26 -9.80 -5.49
C PRO A 163 -14.30 -9.01 -4.59
N ALA A 164 -13.47 -9.74 -3.82
CA ALA A 164 -12.34 -9.18 -3.11
C ALA A 164 -11.11 -9.13 -4.04
N GLU A 165 -10.41 -8.00 -4.05
CA GLU A 165 -9.22 -7.80 -4.88
C GLU A 165 -7.96 -7.93 -4.01
N VAL A 166 -7.16 -8.95 -4.26
CA VAL A 166 -5.95 -9.26 -3.47
C VAL A 166 -4.73 -9.37 -4.39
N GLU A 167 -3.64 -8.68 -4.04
CA GLU A 167 -2.37 -8.76 -4.76
C GLU A 167 -1.72 -10.13 -4.55
N ALA A 168 -1.38 -10.81 -5.65
CA ALA A 168 -0.68 -12.10 -5.65
C ALA A 168 0.74 -11.96 -5.06
N PRO A 169 1.28 -12.99 -4.39
CA PRO A 169 2.67 -13.02 -3.95
C PRO A 169 3.66 -12.82 -5.11
N TYR A 170 4.86 -12.31 -4.80
CA TYR A 170 5.95 -12.20 -5.77
C TYR A 170 6.76 -13.50 -5.92
N GLU A 171 6.59 -14.44 -5.01
CA GLU A 171 7.12 -15.82 -5.15
C GLU A 171 6.23 -16.62 -6.07
N THR A 172 6.85 -17.28 -7.08
CA THR A 172 6.15 -18.16 -7.99
C THR A 172 6.03 -19.58 -7.43
N GLY A 173 4.98 -20.29 -7.86
CA GLY A 173 4.75 -21.66 -7.45
C GLY A 173 3.35 -21.89 -6.88
N ALA A 174 3.20 -22.99 -6.16
CA ALA A 174 1.94 -23.35 -5.52
C ALA A 174 1.60 -22.39 -4.37
N ALA A 175 0.39 -21.87 -4.39
CA ALA A 175 -0.13 -20.95 -3.38
C ALA A 175 -1.57 -21.34 -3.01
N GLU A 176 -2.10 -20.71 -2.01
CA GLU A 176 -3.51 -20.87 -1.65
C GLU A 176 -4.16 -19.53 -1.28
N ILE A 177 -5.40 -19.40 -1.67
CA ILE A 177 -6.28 -18.32 -1.25
C ILE A 177 -6.94 -18.76 0.04
N ARG A 178 -6.81 -17.97 1.11
CA ARG A 178 -7.41 -18.23 2.42
C ARG A 178 -8.48 -17.21 2.75
N TYR A 179 -9.65 -17.68 3.15
CA TYR A 179 -10.63 -16.86 3.86
C TYR A 179 -10.34 -16.97 5.36
N MET A 180 -10.06 -15.87 6.00
CA MET A 180 -9.58 -15.83 7.38
C MET A 180 -10.40 -14.85 8.22
N ASN A 181 -10.39 -15.05 9.53
CA ASN A 181 -10.87 -14.07 10.48
C ASN A 181 -9.71 -13.49 11.28
N GLU A 182 -9.69 -12.17 11.47
CA GLU A 182 -8.66 -11.43 12.20
C GLU A 182 -8.57 -11.84 13.69
N THR A 183 -9.69 -12.23 14.31
CA THR A 183 -9.71 -12.73 15.69
C THR A 183 -9.08 -14.11 15.74
N GLY A 184 -7.82 -14.19 16.18
CA GLY A 184 -7.04 -15.42 16.24
C GLY A 184 -6.45 -15.89 14.91
N ASN A 185 -6.62 -15.13 13.82
CA ASN A 185 -6.10 -15.45 12.49
C ASN A 185 -6.50 -16.85 12.00
N ILE A 186 -7.77 -17.21 12.20
CA ILE A 186 -8.28 -18.55 11.90
C ILE A 186 -8.59 -18.69 10.42
N VAL A 187 -8.11 -19.78 9.78
CA VAL A 187 -8.43 -20.12 8.40
C VAL A 187 -9.78 -20.81 8.34
N LEU A 188 -10.79 -20.14 7.79
CA LEU A 188 -12.14 -20.67 7.64
C LEU A 188 -12.30 -21.51 6.37
N ALA A 189 -11.62 -21.15 5.28
CA ALA A 189 -11.58 -21.92 4.04
C ALA A 189 -10.32 -21.63 3.25
N ARG A 190 -9.99 -22.54 2.29
CA ARG A 190 -8.88 -22.36 1.36
C ARG A 190 -9.17 -23.00 0.00
N ILE A 191 -8.66 -22.40 -1.05
CA ILE A 191 -8.62 -22.95 -2.40
C ILE A 191 -7.21 -22.79 -2.99
N PRO A 192 -6.75 -23.72 -3.87
CA PRO A 192 -5.45 -23.62 -4.50
C PRO A 192 -5.43 -22.55 -5.58
N ILE A 193 -4.24 -21.96 -5.80
CA ILE A 193 -3.89 -21.09 -6.93
C ILE A 193 -2.43 -21.31 -7.27
N THR A 194 -2.05 -21.17 -8.55
CA THR A 194 -0.65 -21.20 -8.99
C THR A 194 -0.18 -19.79 -9.31
N ILE A 195 0.93 -19.35 -8.73
CA ILE A 195 1.54 -18.07 -9.07
C ILE A 195 2.61 -18.29 -10.12
N THR A 196 2.47 -17.61 -11.25
CA THR A 196 3.37 -17.70 -12.41
C THR A 196 4.21 -16.44 -12.57
N GLU A 197 5.32 -16.53 -13.32
CA GLU A 197 6.16 -15.35 -13.64
C GLU A 197 5.36 -14.25 -14.34
N GLY A 198 4.34 -14.61 -15.08
CA GLY A 198 3.64 -13.71 -15.96
C GLY A 198 4.48 -13.32 -17.19
N LYS A 199 3.79 -12.88 -18.23
CA LYS A 199 4.46 -12.29 -19.38
C LYS A 199 4.43 -10.78 -19.23
N ILE A 200 5.60 -10.19 -18.93
CA ILE A 200 5.77 -8.73 -18.98
C ILE A 200 6.63 -8.43 -20.19
N THR A 201 6.15 -7.55 -21.06
CA THR A 201 6.89 -7.09 -22.23
C THR A 201 7.17 -5.61 -22.14
N LEU A 202 8.32 -5.21 -22.66
CA LEU A 202 8.78 -3.84 -22.76
C LEU A 202 9.31 -3.63 -24.18
N GLU A 203 8.65 -2.78 -24.95
CA GLU A 203 9.06 -2.43 -26.32
C GLU A 203 9.40 -0.94 -26.37
N ALA A 204 10.60 -0.63 -26.80
CA ALA A 204 11.11 0.74 -26.93
C ALA A 204 12.11 0.83 -28.09
N PRO A 205 12.51 2.03 -28.54
CA PRO A 205 13.64 2.22 -29.43
C PRO A 205 14.91 1.58 -28.87
N ALA A 206 15.77 1.05 -29.75
CA ALA A 206 17.05 0.45 -29.33
C ALA A 206 18.01 1.46 -28.71
N GLU A 207 17.88 2.74 -29.07
CA GLU A 207 18.72 3.85 -28.60
C GLU A 207 17.84 5.06 -28.27
N ALA A 208 18.27 5.87 -27.30
CA ALA A 208 17.68 7.16 -26.94
C ALA A 208 18.77 8.16 -26.59
N VAL A 209 18.49 9.44 -26.77
CA VAL A 209 19.41 10.50 -26.34
C VAL A 209 19.24 10.73 -24.84
N SER A 210 20.35 10.92 -24.15
CA SER A 210 20.38 11.23 -22.72
C SER A 210 19.42 12.39 -22.38
N GLY A 211 18.54 12.17 -21.41
CA GLY A 211 17.56 13.15 -20.96
C GLY A 211 16.32 13.34 -21.88
N SER A 212 16.24 12.64 -23.02
CA SER A 212 15.06 12.70 -23.88
C SER A 212 13.91 11.82 -23.36
N ALA A 213 12.69 12.17 -23.75
CA ALA A 213 11.53 11.29 -23.51
C ALA A 213 11.61 10.06 -24.42
N VAL A 214 11.37 8.88 -23.83
CA VAL A 214 11.34 7.58 -24.49
C VAL A 214 9.95 7.00 -24.40
N SER A 215 9.35 6.74 -25.56
CA SER A 215 8.03 6.10 -25.65
C SER A 215 8.17 4.59 -25.50
N ILE A 216 7.56 4.01 -24.48
CA ILE A 216 7.68 2.60 -24.12
C ILE A 216 6.30 1.96 -24.18
N LYS A 217 6.13 0.97 -25.08
CA LYS A 217 4.97 0.08 -25.03
C LYS A 217 5.24 -1.03 -24.06
N TRP A 218 4.24 -1.43 -23.30
CA TRP A 218 4.40 -2.45 -22.28
C TRP A 218 3.16 -3.34 -22.16
N GLU A 219 3.35 -4.56 -21.68
CA GLU A 219 2.29 -5.44 -21.18
C GLU A 219 2.72 -5.91 -19.78
N GLY A 220 1.80 -5.94 -18.85
CA GLY A 220 2.09 -6.31 -17.46
C GLY A 220 0.85 -6.23 -16.57
N PRO A 221 0.99 -6.45 -15.26
CA PRO A 221 -0.12 -6.51 -14.32
C PRO A 221 -0.85 -5.18 -14.09
N ASP A 222 -0.22 -4.05 -14.39
CA ASP A 222 -0.77 -2.69 -14.20
C ASP A 222 -1.37 -2.46 -12.81
N ASN A 223 -0.70 -2.97 -11.77
CA ASN A 223 -1.15 -2.75 -10.41
C ASN A 223 -0.93 -1.29 -10.00
N LYS A 224 -1.71 -0.85 -9.02
CA LYS A 224 -1.46 0.45 -8.38
C LYS A 224 -0.04 0.50 -7.83
N GLY A 225 0.74 1.48 -8.29
CA GLY A 225 2.14 1.64 -7.93
C GLY A 225 3.12 0.88 -8.82
N ASP A 226 2.68 0.25 -9.90
CA ASP A 226 3.58 -0.22 -10.94
C ASP A 226 4.11 0.97 -11.75
N PHE A 227 5.40 0.97 -12.05
CA PHE A 227 6.05 2.04 -12.78
C PHE A 227 7.17 1.54 -13.69
N ILE A 228 7.52 2.35 -14.68
CA ILE A 228 8.64 2.06 -15.58
C ILE A 228 9.70 3.13 -15.41
N THR A 229 10.97 2.72 -15.36
CA THR A 229 12.15 3.57 -15.23
C THR A 229 13.23 3.15 -16.21
N ILE A 230 14.16 4.06 -16.51
CA ILE A 230 15.35 3.78 -17.31
C ILE A 230 16.57 4.09 -16.45
N VAL A 231 17.43 3.10 -16.24
CA VAL A 231 18.61 3.23 -15.38
C VAL A 231 19.86 2.74 -16.10
N PRO A 232 21.07 3.24 -15.75
CA PRO A 232 22.33 2.69 -16.24
C PRO A 232 22.43 1.18 -15.97
N LYS A 233 23.00 0.41 -16.90
CA LYS A 233 23.24 -1.02 -16.74
C LYS A 233 24.11 -1.28 -15.50
N GLY A 234 23.67 -2.25 -14.68
CA GLY A 234 24.36 -2.59 -13.42
C GLY A 234 23.87 -1.77 -12.21
N THR A 235 22.90 -0.88 -12.37
CA THR A 235 22.21 -0.28 -11.22
C THR A 235 21.59 -1.38 -10.37
N GLU A 236 21.81 -1.35 -9.05
CA GLU A 236 21.25 -2.33 -8.10
C GLU A 236 19.74 -2.46 -8.25
N ASP A 237 19.21 -3.65 -8.03
CA ASP A 237 17.76 -3.86 -7.98
C ASP A 237 17.14 -3.02 -6.83
N GLY A 238 15.94 -2.51 -7.07
CA GLY A 238 15.29 -1.59 -6.14
C GLY A 238 15.68 -0.12 -6.31
N LYS A 239 16.72 0.19 -7.11
CA LYS A 239 17.08 1.57 -7.47
C LYS A 239 16.45 1.95 -8.79
N TYR A 240 16.09 3.22 -8.90
CA TYR A 240 15.48 3.81 -10.10
C TYR A 240 15.92 5.28 -10.23
N GLU A 241 15.78 5.81 -11.44
CA GLU A 241 16.01 7.23 -11.74
C GLU A 241 14.67 7.90 -12.08
N LYS A 242 14.56 8.59 -13.20
CA LYS A 242 13.27 9.12 -13.67
C LYS A 242 12.33 7.98 -14.01
N TRP A 243 11.08 8.12 -13.67
CA TRP A 243 10.07 7.08 -13.81
C TRP A 243 8.68 7.66 -14.13
N ALA A 244 7.79 6.81 -14.60
CA ALA A 244 6.38 7.11 -14.77
C ALA A 244 5.54 5.89 -14.39
N TYR A 245 4.39 6.12 -13.74
CA TYR A 245 3.44 5.06 -13.38
C TYR A 245 2.78 4.47 -14.63
N THR A 246 2.56 3.16 -14.66
CA THR A 246 1.89 2.46 -15.75
C THR A 246 0.48 2.99 -16.00
N THR A 247 -0.21 3.41 -14.95
CA THR A 247 -1.53 4.05 -14.99
C THR A 247 -1.59 5.36 -15.80
N ALA A 248 -0.43 5.96 -16.14
CA ALA A 248 -0.39 7.18 -16.97
C ALA A 248 -0.67 6.88 -18.45
N GLY A 249 -0.61 5.62 -18.88
CA GLY A 249 -0.99 5.21 -20.24
C GLY A 249 -0.07 4.18 -20.87
N ASN A 250 -0.42 3.77 -22.09
CA ASN A 250 0.35 2.85 -22.92
C ASN A 250 0.22 3.28 -24.40
N PRO A 251 1.28 3.75 -25.10
CA PRO A 251 2.66 3.80 -24.61
C PRO A 251 2.85 4.82 -23.47
N LEU A 252 3.91 4.60 -22.68
CA LEU A 252 4.32 5.43 -21.55
C LEU A 252 5.57 6.22 -21.90
N GLU A 253 5.59 7.53 -21.60
CA GLU A 253 6.79 8.36 -21.78
C GLU A 253 7.64 8.36 -20.50
N VAL A 254 8.89 7.94 -20.61
CA VAL A 254 9.87 7.93 -19.51
C VAL A 254 11.12 8.69 -19.97
N ILE A 255 11.65 9.54 -19.11
CA ILE A 255 12.90 10.29 -19.40
C ILE A 255 14.09 9.34 -19.34
N ALA A 256 14.88 9.30 -20.40
CA ALA A 256 16.11 8.52 -20.49
C ALA A 256 17.11 8.97 -19.43
N SER A 257 17.91 8.00 -18.92
CA SER A 257 19.01 8.31 -18.01
C SER A 257 19.92 9.43 -18.58
N PHE A 258 20.37 10.32 -17.71
CA PHE A 258 21.33 11.34 -18.09
C PHE A 258 22.77 10.82 -18.24
N THR A 259 23.00 9.54 -17.97
CA THR A 259 24.31 8.89 -18.11
C THR A 259 24.37 8.14 -19.45
N PRO A 260 25.15 8.61 -20.45
CA PRO A 260 25.32 7.86 -21.69
C PRO A 260 25.99 6.50 -21.46
N GLY A 261 25.57 5.49 -22.24
CA GLY A 261 26.11 4.14 -22.14
C GLY A 261 25.01 3.09 -22.26
N ASP A 262 25.35 1.86 -21.92
CA ASP A 262 24.38 0.77 -21.80
C ASP A 262 23.46 1.04 -20.62
N ALA A 263 22.15 0.85 -20.83
CA ALA A 263 21.11 1.05 -19.85
C ALA A 263 20.04 -0.05 -19.94
N GLU A 264 19.15 -0.07 -18.99
CA GLU A 264 18.02 -0.96 -18.98
C GLU A 264 16.72 -0.24 -18.61
N ILE A 265 15.67 -0.58 -19.32
CA ILE A 265 14.30 -0.22 -18.99
C ILE A 265 13.80 -1.25 -18.00
N ARG A 266 13.25 -0.85 -16.86
CA ARG A 266 12.72 -1.73 -15.82
C ARG A 266 11.23 -1.49 -15.63
N TYR A 267 10.45 -2.55 -15.63
CA TYR A 267 9.09 -2.56 -15.09
C TYR A 267 9.19 -2.92 -13.60
N MET A 268 8.73 -2.05 -12.75
CA MET A 268 8.90 -2.17 -11.29
C MET A 268 7.57 -2.03 -10.56
N ASN A 269 7.48 -2.65 -9.39
CA ASN A 269 6.40 -2.40 -8.44
C ASN A 269 6.92 -1.57 -7.27
N GLU A 270 6.17 -0.53 -6.88
CA GLU A 270 6.53 0.40 -5.79
C GLU A 270 6.61 -0.31 -4.42
N THR A 271 5.81 -1.36 -4.21
CA THR A 271 5.87 -2.16 -2.99
C THR A 271 7.17 -2.97 -2.95
N GLY A 272 8.18 -2.46 -2.24
CA GLY A 272 9.52 -3.06 -2.13
C GLY A 272 10.44 -2.79 -3.31
N ASN A 273 10.04 -1.95 -4.28
CA ASN A 273 10.81 -1.60 -5.47
C ASN A 273 11.31 -2.83 -6.23
N ILE A 274 10.44 -3.81 -6.42
CA ILE A 274 10.77 -5.08 -7.07
C ILE A 274 10.83 -4.90 -8.58
N VAL A 275 11.93 -5.37 -9.22
CA VAL A 275 12.06 -5.41 -10.67
C VAL A 275 11.31 -6.64 -11.20
N LEU A 276 10.23 -6.43 -11.93
CA LEU A 276 9.38 -7.49 -12.48
C LEU A 276 9.85 -7.92 -13.88
N ALA A 277 10.35 -6.97 -14.68
CA ALA A 277 10.95 -7.25 -15.99
C ALA A 277 11.96 -6.18 -16.38
N ARG A 278 12.85 -6.50 -17.31
CA ARG A 278 13.83 -5.56 -17.86
C ARG A 278 14.12 -5.84 -19.33
N THR A 279 14.45 -4.77 -20.09
CA THR A 279 14.95 -4.85 -21.45
C THR A 279 16.10 -3.85 -21.64
N ALA A 280 17.01 -4.14 -22.55
CA ALA A 280 18.17 -3.27 -22.79
C ALA A 280 17.81 -2.07 -23.66
N ILE A 281 18.45 -0.95 -23.42
CA ILE A 281 18.43 0.26 -24.24
C ILE A 281 19.82 0.88 -24.22
N LYS A 282 20.23 1.57 -25.28
CA LYS A 282 21.47 2.34 -25.31
C LYS A 282 21.18 3.83 -25.19
N ILE A 283 21.83 4.49 -24.25
CA ILE A 283 21.73 5.94 -24.10
C ILE A 283 22.91 6.59 -24.79
N THR A 284 22.64 7.48 -25.75
CA THR A 284 23.64 8.22 -26.50
C THR A 284 23.81 9.61 -25.92
N ALA A 285 25.03 10.16 -26.01
CA ALA A 285 25.26 11.54 -25.63
C ALA A 285 24.55 12.48 -26.61
N PRO A 286 23.99 13.61 -26.14
CA PRO A 286 23.41 14.60 -27.02
C PRO A 286 24.48 15.25 -27.89
N VAL A 287 24.16 15.52 -29.15
CA VAL A 287 25.01 16.35 -30.01
C VAL A 287 24.53 17.78 -29.90
N VAL A 288 25.36 18.64 -29.33
CA VAL A 288 25.05 20.07 -29.13
C VAL A 288 26.06 20.94 -29.86
N THR A 289 25.58 21.93 -30.58
CA THR A 289 26.42 23.00 -31.14
C THR A 289 26.03 24.34 -30.56
N LEU A 290 26.99 25.23 -30.36
CA LEU A 290 26.79 26.59 -29.86
C LEU A 290 27.59 27.55 -30.79
N LYS A 291 26.92 28.62 -31.25
CA LYS A 291 27.55 29.61 -32.08
C LYS A 291 27.04 31.01 -31.69
N SER A 292 27.96 31.95 -31.52
CA SER A 292 27.67 33.36 -31.23
C SER A 292 28.71 34.29 -31.93
N ALA A 293 28.58 35.57 -31.76
CA ALA A 293 29.66 36.52 -32.02
C ALA A 293 30.86 36.17 -31.12
N ALA A 294 32.07 36.40 -31.60
CA ALA A 294 33.32 36.13 -30.82
C ALA A 294 33.42 37.04 -29.60
N GLN A 295 32.79 38.18 -29.59
CA GLN A 295 32.77 39.17 -28.51
C GLN A 295 31.37 39.65 -28.22
N ALA A 296 31.12 40.01 -26.97
CA ALA A 296 29.89 40.63 -26.49
C ALA A 296 30.17 41.72 -25.48
N ILE A 297 29.30 42.72 -25.38
CA ILE A 297 29.38 43.79 -24.39
C ILE A 297 28.87 43.29 -23.03
N ALA A 298 29.56 43.61 -21.96
CA ALA A 298 29.19 43.27 -20.61
C ALA A 298 27.75 43.76 -20.30
N GLY A 299 26.91 42.86 -19.78
CA GLY A 299 25.52 43.14 -19.41
C GLY A 299 24.52 43.21 -20.57
N GLU A 300 24.96 43.14 -21.85
CA GLU A 300 24.11 43.19 -22.99
C GLU A 300 23.63 41.80 -23.44
N PRO A 301 22.46 41.74 -24.16
CA PRO A 301 21.95 40.45 -24.68
C PRO A 301 22.86 39.93 -25.82
N VAL A 302 23.16 38.62 -25.77
CA VAL A 302 23.91 37.90 -26.80
C VAL A 302 22.99 36.90 -27.47
N ALA A 303 22.85 36.99 -28.79
CA ALA A 303 22.14 36.00 -29.58
C ALA A 303 23.04 34.78 -29.80
N ILE A 304 22.57 33.62 -29.33
CA ILE A 304 23.29 32.33 -29.40
C ILE A 304 22.51 31.38 -30.29
N GLU A 305 23.04 31.08 -31.47
CA GLU A 305 22.55 29.99 -32.31
C GLU A 305 22.97 28.65 -31.71
N TRP A 306 22.08 27.72 -31.66
CA TRP A 306 22.35 26.42 -31.10
C TRP A 306 21.59 25.30 -31.81
N THR A 307 22.12 24.09 -31.72
CA THR A 307 21.39 22.85 -31.97
C THR A 307 21.58 21.95 -30.75
N GLY A 308 20.59 21.18 -30.39
CA GLY A 308 20.65 20.33 -29.21
C GLY A 308 19.36 19.54 -29.03
N PRO A 309 19.22 18.77 -27.95
CA PRO A 309 18.05 17.93 -27.70
C PRO A 309 16.78 18.72 -27.41
N ASP A 310 16.90 19.97 -26.97
CA ASP A 310 15.76 20.82 -26.55
C ASP A 310 14.80 20.11 -25.58
N ASN A 311 15.39 19.38 -24.63
CA ASN A 311 14.62 18.72 -23.60
C ASN A 311 13.97 19.75 -22.66
N ASN A 312 12.90 19.35 -22.00
CA ASN A 312 12.32 20.18 -20.95
C ASN A 312 13.36 20.52 -19.87
N GLY A 313 13.52 21.82 -19.59
CA GLY A 313 14.54 22.32 -18.66
C GLY A 313 15.94 22.52 -19.28
N ASP A 314 16.11 22.37 -20.60
CA ASP A 314 17.34 22.79 -21.25
C ASP A 314 17.41 24.32 -21.34
N PHE A 315 18.59 24.85 -21.01
CA PHE A 315 18.84 26.30 -21.01
C PHE A 315 20.26 26.66 -21.43
N ILE A 316 20.45 27.88 -21.85
CA ILE A 316 21.75 28.43 -22.19
C ILE A 316 22.13 29.52 -21.20
N THR A 317 23.37 29.53 -20.76
CA THR A 317 23.93 30.53 -19.86
C THR A 317 25.30 31.01 -20.36
N ILE A 318 25.74 32.19 -19.93
CA ILE A 318 27.08 32.69 -20.11
C ILE A 318 27.69 32.89 -18.74
N VAL A 319 28.84 32.28 -18.48
CA VAL A 319 29.55 32.37 -17.20
C VAL A 319 31.02 32.74 -17.41
N PRO A 320 31.71 33.37 -16.44
CA PRO A 320 33.13 33.57 -16.48
C PRO A 320 33.88 32.27 -16.72
N LYS A 321 34.96 32.30 -17.50
CA LYS A 321 35.80 31.14 -17.75
C LYS A 321 36.35 30.57 -16.42
N GLY A 322 36.20 29.28 -16.23
CA GLY A 322 36.65 28.59 -15.01
C GLY A 322 35.57 28.51 -13.92
N THR A 323 34.35 29.00 -14.17
CA THR A 323 33.19 28.72 -13.29
C THR A 323 32.97 27.22 -13.17
N GLU A 324 32.76 26.71 -11.95
CA GLU A 324 32.52 25.30 -11.70
C GLU A 324 31.30 24.78 -12.45
N ASP A 325 31.31 23.48 -12.79
CA ASP A 325 30.14 22.84 -13.41
C ASP A 325 28.96 22.89 -12.48
N GLY A 326 27.74 23.04 -13.06
CA GLY A 326 26.53 23.20 -12.30
C GLY A 326 26.23 24.62 -11.87
N GLN A 327 27.18 25.54 -11.97
CA GLN A 327 26.95 26.96 -11.71
C GLN A 327 26.58 27.68 -13.02
N TYR A 328 25.69 28.66 -12.90
CA TYR A 328 25.21 29.49 -14.01
C TYR A 328 24.89 30.90 -13.49
N GLU A 329 24.85 31.86 -14.41
CA GLU A 329 24.48 33.26 -14.15
C GLU A 329 23.23 33.61 -14.97
N GLY A 330 23.23 34.68 -15.76
CA GLY A 330 22.15 35.01 -16.66
C GLY A 330 21.86 33.85 -17.63
N TRP A 331 20.62 33.45 -17.77
CA TRP A 331 20.25 32.28 -18.55
C TRP A 331 18.91 32.47 -19.28
N ALA A 332 18.68 31.66 -20.32
CA ALA A 332 17.38 31.55 -21.01
C ALA A 332 17.12 30.10 -21.45
N TYR A 333 15.87 29.65 -21.35
CA TYR A 333 15.48 28.33 -21.81
C TYR A 333 15.55 28.20 -23.35
N THR A 334 15.91 27.00 -23.81
CA THR A 334 15.99 26.67 -25.25
C THR A 334 14.65 26.61 -25.93
N ASN A 335 13.57 26.29 -25.18
CA ASN A 335 12.20 26.22 -25.72
C ASN A 335 11.69 27.51 -26.37
N THR A 336 12.41 28.64 -26.26
CA THR A 336 12.15 29.86 -26.98
C THR A 336 12.64 29.82 -28.44
N GLY A 337 13.40 28.77 -28.79
CA GLY A 337 13.98 28.53 -30.10
C GLY A 337 15.36 29.12 -30.29
N SER A 338 16.00 28.77 -31.42
CA SER A 338 17.33 29.27 -31.80
C SER A 338 17.18 30.39 -32.84
N PRO A 339 17.85 31.57 -32.67
CA PRO A 339 18.78 31.91 -31.60
C PRO A 339 18.07 32.20 -30.26
N THR A 340 18.72 31.84 -29.13
CA THR A 340 18.29 32.25 -27.81
C THR A 340 19.12 33.44 -27.34
N ASN A 341 18.48 34.46 -26.76
CA ASN A 341 19.16 35.64 -26.23
C ASN A 341 19.50 35.42 -24.73
N VAL A 342 20.76 35.53 -24.38
CA VAL A 342 21.24 35.42 -23.01
C VAL A 342 22.05 36.67 -22.64
N THR A 343 21.83 37.22 -21.46
CA THR A 343 22.58 38.38 -20.98
C THR A 343 24.04 37.98 -20.67
N ALA A 344 24.99 38.71 -21.27
CA ALA A 344 26.40 38.54 -21.00
C ALA A 344 26.73 38.84 -19.53
N THR A 345 27.78 38.22 -18.99
CA THR A 345 28.26 38.53 -17.64
C THR A 345 28.60 40.03 -17.49
N ALA A 346 28.38 40.58 -16.30
CA ALA A 346 28.62 42.00 -16.04
C ALA A 346 30.09 42.38 -16.00
N THR A 347 30.99 41.39 -15.84
CA THR A 347 32.42 41.60 -15.74
C THR A 347 33.11 41.28 -17.06
N PRO A 348 33.83 42.20 -17.67
CA PRO A 348 34.65 41.95 -18.86
C PRO A 348 35.72 40.88 -18.62
N GLY A 349 35.99 40.04 -19.61
CA GLY A 349 36.97 38.97 -19.53
C GLY A 349 36.64 37.79 -20.43
N GLU A 350 37.41 36.70 -20.30
CA GLU A 350 37.09 35.45 -20.97
C GLU A 350 35.89 34.76 -20.28
N ALA A 351 34.96 34.32 -21.08
CA ALA A 351 33.74 33.64 -20.64
C ALA A 351 33.44 32.40 -21.49
N GLU A 352 32.52 31.61 -21.06
CA GLU A 352 32.03 30.46 -21.81
C GLU A 352 30.51 30.46 -21.85
N ILE A 353 29.99 30.15 -23.03
CA ILE A 353 28.57 29.82 -23.25
C ILE A 353 28.40 28.36 -22.89
N ARG A 354 27.42 28.03 -22.07
CA ARG A 354 27.08 26.66 -21.71
C ARG A 354 25.68 26.34 -22.16
N TYR A 355 25.52 25.21 -22.84
CA TYR A 355 24.22 24.55 -22.98
C TYR A 355 24.05 23.61 -21.79
N MET A 356 23.02 23.78 -21.01
CA MET A 356 22.82 23.08 -19.74
C MET A 356 21.44 22.44 -19.69
N ASN A 357 21.32 21.39 -18.89
CA ASN A 357 20.02 20.84 -18.49
C ASN A 357 19.79 21.09 -16.99
N GLU A 358 18.60 21.56 -16.64
CA GLU A 358 18.20 21.90 -15.25
C GLU A 358 18.28 20.71 -14.30
N ASP A 359 18.08 19.49 -14.80
CA ASP A 359 18.20 18.28 -13.98
C ASP A 359 19.66 18.00 -13.63
N GLY A 360 20.03 18.39 -12.41
CA GLY A 360 21.39 18.34 -11.89
C GLY A 360 22.31 19.39 -12.47
N ASN A 361 21.80 20.44 -13.14
CA ASN A 361 22.56 21.53 -13.70
C ASN A 361 23.75 21.05 -14.57
N ARG A 362 23.48 20.08 -15.43
CA ARG A 362 24.50 19.40 -16.24
C ARG A 362 24.90 20.24 -17.43
N VAL A 363 26.20 20.38 -17.66
CA VAL A 363 26.76 21.04 -18.86
C VAL A 363 26.83 20.04 -19.99
N LEU A 364 26.06 20.25 -21.04
CA LEU A 364 26.02 19.38 -22.22
C LEU A 364 26.99 19.83 -23.33
N ALA A 365 27.25 21.14 -23.43
CA ALA A 365 28.27 21.70 -24.37
C ALA A 365 28.78 23.06 -23.90
N ARG A 366 29.93 23.47 -24.46
CA ARG A 366 30.58 24.75 -24.18
C ARG A 366 31.11 25.38 -25.45
N ALA A 367 31.06 26.71 -25.50
CA ALA A 367 31.76 27.53 -26.50
C ALA A 367 32.39 28.75 -25.83
N ALA A 368 33.55 29.16 -26.30
CA ALA A 368 34.23 30.34 -25.76
C ALA A 368 33.64 31.64 -26.31
N ILE A 369 33.61 32.68 -25.48
CA ILE A 369 33.22 34.06 -25.85
C ILE A 369 34.10 35.05 -25.05
N SER A 370 34.38 36.21 -25.59
CA SER A 370 35.08 37.30 -24.89
C SER A 370 34.08 38.39 -24.52
N ILE A 371 34.05 38.80 -23.29
CA ILE A 371 33.19 39.91 -22.83
C ILE A 371 34.06 41.17 -22.75
N ILE A 372 33.66 42.20 -23.46
CA ILE A 372 34.33 43.50 -23.49
C ILE A 372 33.54 44.54 -22.68
N ALA A 373 34.22 45.57 -22.20
CA ALA A 373 33.57 46.67 -21.49
C ALA A 373 32.63 47.44 -22.46
N ALA A 374 31.56 48.00 -21.94
CA ALA A 374 30.78 48.99 -22.69
C ALA A 374 31.67 50.21 -22.98
N GLU A 375 31.64 50.73 -24.18
CA GLU A 375 32.28 52.02 -24.46
C GLU A 375 31.46 53.11 -23.74
N GLU A 376 32.14 54.00 -22.98
CA GLU A 376 31.53 55.14 -22.29
C GLU A 376 31.00 56.19 -23.28
#